data_be2a182b684958aac69cd5b1bfee879b
#
_entry.id   be2a182b684958aac69cd5b1bfee879b
#
_cell.length_a   1.000
_cell.length_b   1.000
_cell.length_c   1.000
_cell.angle_alpha   90.00
_cell.angle_beta   90.00
_cell.angle_gamma   90.00
#
_symmetry.space_group_name_H-M   'P 1'
#
loop_
_entity.id
_entity.type
_entity.pdbx_description
1 polymer ?
#
loop_
_entity_poly.entity_id
_entity_poly.type
_entity_poly.pdbx_seq_one_letter_code
_entity_poly.pdbx_strand_id
1 'polypeptide(L)'
;MKIKGLVDEDFVNFKLPCMFISIGTCNWKCCIEANIPVTVCQNSDLAKQKDIDTPIDEIFNRYISNPISEAIVIGGLEPMMQFEDVYNLIKYFRSKGVNDTFVIYTGYYPNEIQDKIEKLKTFKNIICKFGRYVPNQEKHFDDVLEVNLVSDNQYGEVIS
;
A
#
# COMPACT_ATOMS: atom_id res chain seq x y z
N MET A 1 -12.22 7.61 -4.41
CA MET A 1 -11.88 6.41 -3.61
C MET A 1 -11.98 6.72 -2.13
N LYS A 2 -12.27 5.71 -1.31
CA LYS A 2 -12.33 5.87 0.15
C LYS A 2 -10.96 5.65 0.77
N ILE A 3 -10.45 6.62 1.52
CA ILE A 3 -9.18 6.56 2.22
C ILE A 3 -9.35 6.95 3.70
N LYS A 4 -8.42 6.57 4.55
CA LYS A 4 -8.34 7.04 5.95
C LYS A 4 -7.52 8.31 6.10
N GLY A 5 -6.61 8.55 5.18
CA GLY A 5 -5.77 9.72 5.15
C GLY A 5 -4.75 9.67 4.03
N LEU A 6 -4.09 10.79 3.84
CA LEU A 6 -3.04 10.96 2.84
C LEU A 6 -1.93 11.82 3.46
N VAL A 7 -0.69 11.35 3.32
CA VAL A 7 0.53 12.08 3.70
C VAL A 7 1.26 12.43 2.42
N ASP A 8 1.53 13.71 2.20
CA ASP A 8 2.16 14.17 0.95
C ASP A 8 3.64 13.75 0.86
N GLU A 9 4.32 13.67 2.00
CA GLU A 9 5.75 13.39 2.09
C GLU A 9 6.00 12.37 3.21
N ASP A 10 6.11 11.11 2.85
CA ASP A 10 6.50 10.01 3.74
C ASP A 10 7.92 9.56 3.39
N PHE A 11 8.75 9.35 4.42
CA PHE A 11 10.16 8.97 4.30
C PHE A 11 10.48 7.62 4.97
N VAL A 12 9.45 6.88 5.39
CA VAL A 12 9.65 5.65 6.18
C VAL A 12 9.12 4.39 5.53
N ASN A 13 8.24 4.51 4.54
CA ASN A 13 7.60 3.35 3.93
C ASN A 13 8.20 2.93 2.57
N PHE A 14 9.13 3.69 2.05
CA PHE A 14 9.86 3.36 0.83
C PHE A 14 11.19 4.11 0.78
N LYS A 15 12.15 3.60 0.00
CA LYS A 15 13.49 4.21 -0.19
C LYS A 15 13.49 5.61 -0.77
N LEU A 16 12.45 5.98 -1.51
CA LEU A 16 12.26 7.32 -2.05
C LEU A 16 11.24 8.08 -1.21
N PRO A 17 11.33 9.41 -1.13
CA PRO A 17 10.24 10.21 -0.61
C PRO A 17 8.96 9.89 -1.36
N CYS A 18 7.86 9.63 -0.66
CA CYS A 18 6.65 9.18 -1.30
C CYS A 18 5.39 9.82 -0.73
N MET A 19 4.37 9.93 -1.56
CA MET A 19 3.02 10.16 -1.07
C MET A 19 2.48 8.85 -0.49
N PHE A 20 2.02 8.85 0.76
CA PHE A 20 1.42 7.68 1.40
C PHE A 20 -0.10 7.81 1.45
N ILE A 21 -0.80 6.83 0.89
CA ILE A 21 -2.26 6.77 0.85
C ILE A 21 -2.73 5.64 1.76
N SER A 22 -3.46 5.98 2.82
CA SER A 22 -4.03 5.01 3.77
C SER A 22 -5.40 4.54 3.30
N ILE A 23 -5.50 3.29 2.85
CA ILE A 23 -6.76 2.65 2.42
C ILE A 23 -7.71 2.43 3.59
N GLY A 24 -9.01 2.49 3.30
CA GLY A 24 -10.10 2.49 4.28
C GLY A 24 -10.59 1.12 4.74
N THR A 25 -10.27 0.02 4.07
CA THR A 25 -10.93 -1.28 4.26
C THR A 25 -9.94 -2.40 4.59
N CYS A 26 -10.32 -3.30 5.51
CA CYS A 26 -9.57 -4.52 5.82
C CYS A 26 -10.54 -5.63 6.26
N ASN A 27 -10.24 -6.88 5.91
CA ASN A 27 -10.95 -8.07 6.38
C ASN A 27 -10.28 -8.74 7.59
N TRP A 28 -9.22 -8.16 8.13
CA TRP A 28 -8.49 -8.63 9.32
C TRP A 28 -7.90 -10.04 9.19
N LYS A 29 -7.62 -10.47 7.97
CA LYS A 29 -7.12 -11.82 7.72
C LYS A 29 -5.85 -12.14 8.52
N CYS A 30 -4.94 -11.16 8.68
CA CYS A 30 -3.75 -11.32 9.51
C CYS A 30 -4.09 -11.69 10.96
N CYS A 31 -5.05 -10.99 11.57
CA CYS A 31 -5.46 -11.25 12.95
C CYS A 31 -6.21 -12.56 13.09
N ILE A 32 -7.08 -12.89 12.14
CA ILE A 32 -7.87 -14.13 12.14
C ILE A 32 -6.93 -15.35 12.07
N GLU A 33 -5.98 -15.35 11.13
CA GLU A 33 -5.05 -16.48 10.96
C GLU A 33 -4.07 -16.61 12.12
N ALA A 34 -3.62 -15.51 12.71
CA ALA A 34 -2.76 -15.52 13.88
C ALA A 34 -3.52 -15.78 15.19
N ASN A 35 -4.86 -15.87 15.16
CA ASN A 35 -5.72 -16.00 16.32
C ASN A 35 -5.44 -14.94 17.40
N ILE A 36 -5.33 -13.67 16.96
CA ILE A 36 -5.08 -12.51 17.81
C ILE A 36 -6.23 -11.50 17.70
N PRO A 37 -6.47 -10.69 18.73
CA PRO A 37 -7.46 -9.62 18.67
C PRO A 37 -7.08 -8.57 17.61
N VAL A 38 -8.07 -7.99 16.96
CA VAL A 38 -7.86 -6.90 15.97
C VAL A 38 -7.11 -5.71 16.58
N THR A 39 -7.26 -5.49 17.87
CA THR A 39 -6.56 -4.41 18.62
C THR A 39 -5.04 -4.56 18.64
N VAL A 40 -4.52 -5.75 18.34
CA VAL A 40 -3.06 -6.00 18.22
C VAL A 40 -2.51 -5.53 16.87
N CYS A 41 -3.37 -5.39 15.86
CA CYS A 41 -2.94 -4.88 14.56
C CYS A 41 -2.43 -3.44 14.68
N GLN A 42 -1.28 -3.15 14.08
CA GLN A 42 -0.67 -1.81 14.08
C GLN A 42 -1.61 -0.73 13.50
N ASN A 43 -2.53 -1.12 12.63
CA ASN A 43 -3.48 -0.23 11.97
C ASN A 43 -4.89 -0.27 12.60
N SER A 44 -5.05 -0.83 13.79
CA SER A 44 -6.34 -0.92 14.47
C SER A 44 -6.95 0.45 14.77
N ASP A 45 -6.15 1.43 15.13
CA ASP A 45 -6.61 2.80 15.40
C ASP A 45 -6.91 3.56 14.11
N LEU A 46 -6.14 3.33 13.05
CA LEU A 46 -6.44 3.85 11.72
C LEU A 46 -7.83 3.38 11.24
N ALA A 47 -8.17 2.12 11.49
CA ALA A 47 -9.46 1.55 11.08
C ALA A 47 -10.67 2.24 11.72
N LYS A 48 -10.52 2.80 12.93
CA LYS A 48 -11.58 3.53 13.65
C LYS A 48 -11.83 4.93 13.09
N GLN A 49 -10.90 5.48 12.32
CA GLN A 49 -11.03 6.79 11.72
C GLN A 49 -12.13 6.79 10.66
N LYS A 50 -12.72 7.96 10.41
CA LYS A 50 -13.71 8.11 9.35
C LYS A 50 -13.06 7.96 7.98
N ASP A 51 -13.81 7.37 7.06
CA ASP A 51 -13.44 7.37 5.65
C ASP A 51 -13.60 8.78 5.07
N ILE A 52 -12.63 9.15 4.24
CA ILE A 52 -12.65 10.37 3.45
C ILE A 52 -12.86 9.94 2.00
N ASP A 53 -13.91 10.42 1.39
CA ASP A 53 -14.13 10.18 -0.04
C ASP A 53 -13.32 11.19 -0.85
N THR A 54 -12.26 10.70 -1.47
CA THR A 54 -11.28 11.54 -2.17
C THR A 54 -11.29 11.20 -3.66
N PRO A 55 -11.60 12.16 -4.53
CA PRO A 55 -11.50 11.99 -5.98
C PRO A 55 -10.07 11.66 -6.42
N ILE A 56 -9.94 10.81 -7.43
CA ILE A 56 -8.62 10.38 -7.95
C ILE A 56 -7.84 11.57 -8.53
N ASP A 57 -8.50 12.48 -9.18
CA ASP A 57 -7.91 13.70 -9.74
C ASP A 57 -7.39 14.65 -8.65
N GLU A 58 -8.02 14.70 -7.47
CA GLU A 58 -7.51 15.44 -6.33
C GLU A 58 -6.19 14.83 -5.82
N ILE A 59 -6.13 13.51 -5.67
CA ILE A 59 -4.90 12.80 -5.29
C ILE A 59 -3.79 13.08 -6.30
N PHE A 60 -4.11 12.98 -7.59
CA PHE A 60 -3.17 13.25 -8.68
C PHE A 60 -2.65 14.69 -8.63
N ASN A 61 -3.54 15.68 -8.55
CA ASN A 61 -3.15 17.10 -8.52
C ASN A 61 -2.28 17.40 -7.31
N ARG A 62 -2.59 16.82 -6.16
CA ARG A 62 -1.82 16.95 -4.94
C ARG A 62 -0.42 16.36 -5.07
N TYR A 63 -0.29 15.20 -5.69
CA TYR A 63 0.99 14.56 -5.98
C TYR A 63 1.85 15.39 -6.93
N ILE A 64 1.30 15.83 -8.06
CA ILE A 64 2.04 16.62 -9.06
C ILE A 64 2.46 17.99 -8.53
N SER A 65 1.72 18.55 -7.59
CA SER A 65 2.05 19.83 -6.97
C SER A 65 3.16 19.73 -5.93
N ASN A 66 3.50 18.52 -5.49
CA ASN A 66 4.56 18.28 -4.52
C ASN A 66 5.88 17.97 -5.24
N PRO A 67 6.92 18.82 -5.08
CA PRO A 67 8.20 18.62 -5.75
C PRO A 67 9.13 17.61 -5.06
N ILE A 68 8.71 17.05 -3.91
CA ILE A 68 9.55 16.19 -3.05
C ILE A 68 9.26 14.71 -3.29
N SER A 69 7.97 14.34 -3.39
CA SER A 69 7.58 12.95 -3.54
C SER A 69 7.88 12.42 -4.94
N GLU A 70 8.58 11.29 -5.00
CA GLU A 70 9.03 10.61 -6.22
C GLU A 70 8.38 9.23 -6.40
N ALA A 71 7.52 8.82 -5.46
CA ALA A 71 6.80 7.55 -5.50
C ALA A 71 5.45 7.67 -4.77
N ILE A 72 4.58 6.70 -4.98
CA ILE A 72 3.30 6.60 -4.29
C ILE A 72 3.25 5.26 -3.55
N VAL A 73 3.02 5.29 -2.25
CA VAL A 73 2.79 4.10 -1.42
C VAL A 73 1.33 4.01 -1.04
N ILE A 74 0.72 2.87 -1.29
CA ILE A 74 -0.66 2.57 -0.93
C ILE A 74 -0.65 1.49 0.15
N GLY A 75 -1.15 1.82 1.33
CA GLY A 75 -1.10 0.94 2.49
C GLY A 75 -2.15 1.29 3.53
N GLY A 76 -1.76 1.28 4.80
CA GLY A 76 -2.68 1.48 5.92
C GLY A 76 -3.47 0.22 6.22
N LEU A 77 -4.71 0.09 5.76
CA LEU A 77 -5.46 -1.16 5.85
C LEU A 77 -5.10 -2.10 4.67
N GLU A 78 -6.08 -2.70 4.01
CA GLU A 78 -5.78 -3.72 2.98
C GLU A 78 -6.13 -3.24 1.56
N PRO A 79 -5.16 -2.80 0.76
CA PRO A 79 -5.41 -2.29 -0.60
C PRO A 79 -6.10 -3.28 -1.53
N MET A 80 -5.88 -4.58 -1.36
CA MET A 80 -6.49 -5.61 -2.21
C MET A 80 -7.99 -5.78 -1.95
N MET A 81 -8.51 -5.25 -0.83
CA MET A 81 -9.95 -5.15 -0.57
C MET A 81 -10.62 -3.99 -1.34
N GLN A 82 -9.83 -3.00 -1.77
CA GLN A 82 -10.25 -1.88 -2.61
C GLN A 82 -9.52 -1.90 -3.96
N PHE A 83 -9.26 -3.08 -4.50
CA PHE A 83 -8.39 -3.26 -5.66
C PHE A 83 -8.80 -2.42 -6.88
N GLU A 84 -10.09 -2.32 -7.16
CA GLU A 84 -10.58 -1.52 -8.30
C GLU A 84 -10.25 -0.03 -8.14
N ASP A 85 -10.32 0.51 -6.91
CA ASP A 85 -9.90 1.89 -6.62
C ASP A 85 -8.40 2.06 -6.85
N VAL A 86 -7.59 1.11 -6.36
CA VAL A 86 -6.13 1.10 -6.53
C VAL A 86 -5.76 1.03 -8.00
N TYR A 87 -6.37 0.11 -8.73
CA TYR A 87 -6.16 -0.08 -10.18
C TYR A 87 -6.51 1.18 -10.97
N ASN A 88 -7.65 1.80 -10.68
CA ASN A 88 -8.10 3.01 -11.36
C ASN A 88 -7.21 4.21 -11.03
N LEU A 89 -6.69 4.31 -9.81
CA LEU A 89 -5.71 5.34 -9.43
C LEU A 89 -4.44 5.21 -10.28
N ILE A 90 -3.84 4.02 -10.33
CA ILE A 90 -2.64 3.76 -11.14
C ILE A 90 -2.91 4.07 -12.61
N LYS A 91 -4.01 3.57 -13.15
CA LYS A 91 -4.43 3.81 -14.54
C LYS A 91 -4.56 5.30 -14.85
N TYR A 92 -5.11 6.08 -13.93
CA TYR A 92 -5.24 7.52 -14.09
C TYR A 92 -3.88 8.20 -14.17
N PHE A 93 -2.96 7.89 -13.25
CA PHE A 93 -1.59 8.43 -13.27
C PHE A 93 -0.87 8.09 -14.58
N ARG A 94 -0.95 6.83 -15.02
CA ARG A 94 -0.36 6.37 -16.29
C ARG A 94 -0.97 7.09 -17.49
N SER A 95 -2.28 7.35 -17.49
CA SER A 95 -2.96 8.11 -18.56
C SER A 95 -2.51 9.56 -18.65
N LYS A 96 -1.95 10.11 -17.57
CA LYS A 96 -1.38 11.47 -17.50
C LYS A 96 0.13 11.50 -17.78
N GLY A 97 0.73 10.35 -18.11
CA GLY A 97 2.16 10.24 -18.42
C GLY A 97 3.07 10.09 -17.20
N VAL A 98 2.53 10.01 -15.99
CA VAL A 98 3.31 9.79 -14.76
C VAL A 98 3.63 8.32 -14.63
N ASN A 99 4.94 7.98 -14.61
CA ASN A 99 5.44 6.61 -14.52
C ASN A 99 6.18 6.32 -13.20
N ASP A 100 6.04 7.17 -12.21
CA ASP A 100 6.66 7.00 -10.90
C ASP A 100 6.23 5.68 -10.24
N THR A 101 7.04 5.16 -9.34
CA THR A 101 6.81 3.87 -8.71
C THR A 101 5.56 3.89 -7.82
N PHE A 102 4.69 2.92 -8.03
CA PHE A 102 3.63 2.59 -7.07
C PHE A 102 4.05 1.40 -6.23
N VAL A 103 4.00 1.55 -4.91
CA VAL A 103 4.26 0.49 -3.94
C VAL A 103 2.95 0.15 -3.24
N ILE A 104 2.55 -1.12 -3.27
CA ILE A 104 1.28 -1.59 -2.69
C ILE A 104 1.58 -2.50 -1.52
N TYR A 105 1.21 -2.09 -0.32
CA TYR A 105 1.39 -2.85 0.91
C TYR A 105 0.18 -3.75 1.16
N THR A 106 0.34 -5.05 0.99
CA THR A 106 -0.73 -6.03 1.23
C THR A 106 -0.31 -7.10 2.24
N GLY A 107 -1.27 -7.55 3.03
CA GLY A 107 -1.11 -8.73 3.88
C GLY A 107 -1.31 -10.04 3.13
N TYR A 108 -1.77 -10.02 1.89
CA TYR A 108 -1.91 -11.23 1.08
C TYR A 108 -0.57 -11.75 0.57
N TYR A 109 -0.55 -13.03 0.21
CA TYR A 109 0.55 -13.65 -0.55
C TYR A 109 0.20 -13.70 -2.04
N PRO A 110 1.19 -13.79 -2.94
CA PRO A 110 0.95 -13.76 -4.39
C PRO A 110 -0.07 -14.78 -4.89
N ASN A 111 -0.03 -16.01 -4.36
CA ASN A 111 -0.94 -17.08 -4.75
C ASN A 111 -2.40 -16.84 -4.36
N GLU A 112 -2.67 -15.91 -3.45
CA GLU A 112 -4.03 -15.58 -3.01
C GLU A 112 -4.68 -14.49 -3.87
N ILE A 113 -3.88 -13.73 -4.63
CA ILE A 113 -4.31 -12.56 -5.40
C ILE A 113 -3.71 -12.56 -6.81
N GLN A 114 -3.47 -13.71 -7.39
CA GLN A 114 -2.80 -13.87 -8.67
C GLN A 114 -3.49 -13.09 -9.80
N ASP A 115 -4.81 -13.08 -9.83
CA ASP A 115 -5.62 -12.33 -10.80
C ASP A 115 -5.37 -10.81 -10.71
N LYS A 116 -5.17 -10.28 -9.49
CA LYS A 116 -4.86 -8.86 -9.27
C LYS A 116 -3.44 -8.53 -9.68
N ILE A 117 -2.49 -9.42 -9.38
CA ILE A 117 -1.08 -9.27 -9.79
C ILE A 117 -0.98 -9.21 -11.31
N GLU A 118 -1.66 -10.12 -12.03
CA GLU A 118 -1.65 -10.10 -13.50
C GLU A 118 -2.22 -8.79 -14.07
N LYS A 119 -3.25 -8.23 -13.45
CA LYS A 119 -3.75 -6.90 -13.82
C LYS A 119 -2.71 -5.80 -13.54
N LEU A 120 -2.02 -5.85 -12.40
CA LEU A 120 -0.99 -4.87 -12.04
C LEU A 120 0.21 -4.91 -12.99
N LYS A 121 0.59 -6.08 -13.49
CA LYS A 121 1.67 -6.25 -14.48
C LYS A 121 1.42 -5.52 -15.81
N THR A 122 0.21 -5.08 -16.07
CA THR A 122 -0.10 -4.25 -17.25
C THR A 122 0.44 -2.82 -17.14
N PHE A 123 0.82 -2.40 -15.94
CA PHE A 123 1.44 -1.11 -15.69
C PHE A 123 2.95 -1.27 -15.48
N LYS A 124 3.71 -0.19 -15.64
CA LYS A 124 5.15 -0.13 -15.35
C LYS A 124 5.39 0.34 -13.91
N ASN A 125 6.53 -0.03 -13.34
CA ASN A 125 7.03 0.45 -12.06
C ASN A 125 6.04 0.16 -10.91
N ILE A 126 5.67 -1.10 -10.76
CA ILE A 126 4.84 -1.59 -9.67
C ILE A 126 5.67 -2.49 -8.75
N ILE A 127 5.63 -2.19 -7.47
CA ILE A 127 6.21 -3.01 -6.39
C ILE A 127 5.06 -3.42 -5.46
N CYS A 128 5.05 -4.67 -5.01
CA CYS A 128 4.18 -5.10 -3.93
C CYS A 128 5.01 -5.49 -2.71
N LYS A 129 4.57 -5.05 -1.55
CA LYS A 129 5.01 -5.60 -0.27
C LYS A 129 3.98 -6.64 0.16
N PHE A 130 4.40 -7.88 0.23
CA PHE A 130 3.58 -9.04 0.60
C PHE A 130 3.77 -9.46 2.05
N GLY A 131 2.82 -10.25 2.53
CA GLY A 131 2.93 -10.99 3.78
C GLY A 131 2.20 -10.34 4.95
N ARG A 132 1.58 -11.22 5.73
CA ARG A 132 0.77 -10.85 6.90
C ARG A 132 1.64 -10.28 8.02
N TYR A 133 1.06 -9.34 8.76
CA TYR A 133 1.65 -8.94 10.03
C TYR A 133 1.55 -10.08 11.03
N VAL A 134 2.70 -10.44 11.61
CA VAL A 134 2.81 -11.39 12.72
C VAL A 134 3.50 -10.66 13.88
N PRO A 135 2.86 -10.55 15.07
CA PRO A 135 3.45 -9.83 16.17
C PRO A 135 4.66 -10.56 16.78
N ASN A 136 5.49 -9.82 17.51
CA ASN A 136 6.62 -10.32 18.27
C ASN A 136 7.72 -11.02 17.45
N GLN A 137 7.87 -10.65 16.19
CA GLN A 137 8.98 -11.06 15.34
C GLN A 137 10.06 -9.98 15.26
N GLU A 138 11.27 -10.38 14.92
CA GLU A 138 12.35 -9.43 14.68
C GLU A 138 12.13 -8.69 13.36
N LYS A 139 12.45 -7.40 13.38
CA LYS A 139 12.45 -6.60 12.16
C LYS A 139 13.61 -7.03 11.27
N HIS A 140 13.38 -7.07 9.97
CA HIS A 140 14.42 -7.32 8.99
C HIS A 140 14.42 -6.24 7.92
N PHE A 141 15.58 -5.98 7.34
CA PHE A 141 15.73 -5.07 6.22
C PHE A 141 15.31 -5.74 4.92
N ASP A 142 14.53 -5.05 4.11
CA ASP A 142 14.10 -5.50 2.78
C ASP A 142 14.85 -4.72 1.70
N ASP A 143 15.58 -5.43 0.83
CA ASP A 143 16.46 -4.82 -0.19
C ASP A 143 15.69 -4.17 -1.34
N VAL A 144 14.44 -4.54 -1.59
CA VAL A 144 13.62 -3.97 -2.67
C VAL A 144 13.03 -2.63 -2.23
N LEU A 145 12.50 -2.59 -1.03
CA LEU A 145 11.86 -1.41 -0.44
C LEU A 145 12.88 -0.48 0.24
N GLU A 146 14.03 -1.03 0.67
CA GLU A 146 15.07 -0.40 1.49
C GLU A 146 14.52 0.18 2.80
N VAL A 147 13.64 -0.59 3.44
CA VAL A 147 13.07 -0.29 4.77
C VAL A 147 13.08 -1.54 5.66
N ASN A 148 12.90 -1.33 6.96
CA ASN A 148 12.73 -2.44 7.89
C ASN A 148 11.27 -2.89 7.93
N LEU A 149 11.04 -4.16 7.64
CA LEU A 149 9.75 -4.82 7.78
C LEU A 149 9.59 -5.44 9.17
N VAL A 150 8.36 -5.57 9.64
CA VAL A 150 8.05 -5.89 11.05
C VAL A 150 7.80 -7.38 11.31
N SER A 151 7.75 -8.21 10.27
CA SER A 151 7.54 -9.65 10.38
C SER A 151 8.40 -10.39 9.36
N ASP A 152 8.97 -11.54 9.73
CA ASP A 152 9.93 -12.32 8.92
C ASP A 152 9.38 -12.76 7.56
N ASN A 153 8.06 -12.98 7.50
CA ASN A 153 7.35 -13.41 6.31
C ASN A 153 7.00 -12.27 5.33
N GLN A 154 7.34 -11.04 5.68
CA GLN A 154 7.07 -9.87 4.83
C GLN A 154 8.25 -9.60 3.90
N TYR A 155 7.97 -9.23 2.66
CA TYR A 155 8.99 -8.92 1.65
C TYR A 155 8.45 -8.02 0.54
N GLY A 156 9.34 -7.27 -0.08
CA GLY A 156 9.08 -6.51 -1.30
C GLY A 156 9.37 -7.33 -2.55
N GLU A 157 8.55 -7.16 -3.59
CA GLU A 157 8.75 -7.78 -4.89
C GLU A 157 8.41 -6.79 -6.01
N VAL A 158 9.29 -6.69 -7.00
CA VAL A 158 9.04 -5.92 -8.22
C VAL A 158 8.09 -6.73 -9.10
N ILE A 159 6.91 -6.18 -9.37
CA ILE A 159 5.88 -6.83 -10.18
C ILE A 159 6.05 -6.50 -11.66
N SER A 160 6.48 -5.28 -11.95
CA SER A 160 6.72 -4.83 -13.33
C SER A 160 7.58 -3.58 -13.40
#